data_b21bd0bd9f4208595afe4eac3903043e
#
_entry.id   b21bd0bd9f4208595afe4eac3903043e
#
_cell.length_a   1.000
_cell.length_b   1.000
_cell.length_c   1.000
_cell.angle_alpha   90.00
_cell.angle_beta   90.00
_cell.angle_gamma   90.00
#
_symmetry.space_group_name_H-M   'P 1'
#
loop_
_entity.id
_entity.type
_entity.pdbx_description
1 polymer ?
#
loop_
_entity_poly.entity_id
_entity_poly.type
_entity_poly.pdbx_seq_one_letter_code
_entity_poly.pdbx_strand_id
1 'polypeptide(L)'
;MIDKTAIVNKRAKIHSSVDIGPYSIIGPNVEIGENTIIQSHVSITGNTKIGKKNKIYPFVSINDPQDLKYNGEQTNLIIGDNNKIREYVTINPGTINGGGKTVIGNNCLFM
;
A
#
# COMPACT_ATOMS: atom_id res chain seq x y z
N MET A 1 -0.13 13.89 8.24
CA MET A 1 0.80 14.85 7.60
C MET A 1 1.63 14.16 6.54
N ILE A 2 1.75 14.77 5.40
CA ILE A 2 2.55 14.21 4.30
C ILE A 2 3.88 14.93 4.24
N ASP A 3 4.98 14.18 4.34
CA ASP A 3 6.32 14.77 4.24
C ASP A 3 6.52 15.37 2.85
N LYS A 4 7.22 16.49 2.78
CA LYS A 4 7.42 17.20 1.51
C LYS A 4 8.25 16.43 0.49
N THR A 5 9.03 15.45 0.94
CA THR A 5 9.81 14.59 0.03
C THR A 5 9.04 13.38 -0.47
N ALA A 6 7.86 13.11 0.10
CA ALA A 6 7.02 12.03 -0.39
C ALA A 6 6.40 12.41 -1.74
N ILE A 7 6.28 11.42 -2.61
CA ILE A 7 5.65 11.60 -3.91
C ILE A 7 4.28 10.96 -3.88
N VAL A 8 3.25 11.78 -3.73
CA VAL A 8 1.87 11.30 -3.63
C VAL A 8 1.13 11.76 -4.88
N ASN A 9 0.60 10.80 -5.64
CA ASN A 9 -0.14 11.13 -6.84
C ASN A 9 -1.43 11.87 -6.49
N LYS A 10 -1.78 12.87 -7.28
CA LYS A 10 -2.98 13.69 -7.07
C LYS A 10 -4.26 12.88 -7.02
N ARG A 11 -4.30 11.76 -7.71
CA ARG A 11 -5.47 10.90 -7.81
C ARG A 11 -5.63 9.96 -6.62
N ALA A 12 -4.60 9.82 -5.79
CA ALA A 12 -4.67 8.99 -4.60
C ALA A 12 -5.68 9.56 -3.61
N LYS A 13 -6.46 8.68 -2.99
CA LYS A 13 -7.46 9.07 -1.98
C LYS A 13 -6.90 8.79 -0.60
N ILE A 14 -6.43 9.83 0.06
CA ILE A 14 -5.76 9.72 1.34
C ILE A 14 -6.53 10.51 2.39
N HIS A 15 -6.94 9.85 3.46
CA HIS A 15 -7.63 10.52 4.55
C HIS A 15 -6.70 11.56 5.19
N SER A 16 -7.26 12.67 5.64
CA SER A 16 -6.47 13.79 6.18
C SER A 16 -5.66 13.44 7.42
N SER A 17 -6.03 12.39 8.15
CA SER A 17 -5.30 11.95 9.34
C SER A 17 -4.11 11.04 9.04
N VAL A 18 -3.89 10.68 7.78
CA VAL A 18 -2.80 9.77 7.40
C VAL A 18 -1.45 10.50 7.46
N ASP A 19 -0.44 9.82 8.03
CA ASP A 19 0.93 10.31 8.00
C ASP A 19 1.72 9.54 6.96
N ILE A 20 2.42 10.27 6.10
CA ILE A 20 3.29 9.68 5.07
C ILE A 20 4.69 10.25 5.24
N GLY A 21 5.64 9.38 5.52
CA GLY A 21 7.02 9.75 5.79
C GLY A 21 7.83 10.08 4.55
N PRO A 22 9.10 10.48 4.75
CA PRO A 22 9.95 10.95 3.65
C PRO A 22 10.27 9.86 2.63
N TYR A 23 10.39 10.29 1.37
CA TYR A 23 10.76 9.44 0.24
C TYR A 23 9.80 8.28 -0.04
N SER A 24 8.58 8.35 0.50
CA SER A 24 7.55 7.36 0.16
C SER A 24 6.87 7.74 -1.15
N ILE A 25 6.42 6.72 -1.88
CA ILE A 25 5.79 6.89 -3.19
C ILE A 25 4.41 6.26 -3.15
N ILE A 26 3.39 7.05 -3.46
CA ILE A 26 2.00 6.60 -3.46
C ILE A 26 1.42 6.82 -4.87
N GLY A 27 0.98 5.75 -5.48
CA GLY A 27 0.44 5.78 -6.84
C GLY A 27 -0.99 6.30 -6.93
N PRO A 28 -1.52 6.44 -8.17
CA PRO A 28 -2.80 7.11 -8.39
C PRO A 28 -4.04 6.35 -7.95
N ASN A 29 -3.98 5.03 -7.95
CA ASN A 29 -5.16 4.19 -7.63
C ASN A 29 -5.09 3.62 -6.22
N VAL A 30 -4.51 4.39 -5.30
CA VAL A 30 -4.31 3.99 -3.91
C VAL A 30 -5.31 4.75 -3.03
N GLU A 31 -5.97 4.02 -2.13
CA GLU A 31 -6.79 4.60 -1.07
C GLU A 31 -6.21 4.23 0.28
N ILE A 32 -6.12 5.21 1.18
CA ILE A 32 -5.58 4.97 2.53
C ILE A 32 -6.55 5.54 3.55
N GLY A 33 -7.01 4.67 4.46
CA GLY A 33 -7.99 5.02 5.49
C GLY A 33 -7.40 5.78 6.67
N GLU A 34 -8.27 6.23 7.56
CA GLU A 34 -7.89 7.13 8.64
C GLU A 34 -6.89 6.52 9.63
N ASN A 35 -6.03 7.37 10.17
CA ASN A 35 -5.06 7.03 11.19
C ASN A 35 -4.04 5.97 10.78
N THR A 36 -3.87 5.73 9.50
CA THR A 36 -2.81 4.88 8.98
C THR A 36 -1.51 5.67 8.95
N ILE A 37 -0.43 5.04 9.36
CA ILE A 37 0.91 5.63 9.40
C ILE A 37 1.80 4.92 8.40
N ILE A 38 2.32 5.67 7.44
CA ILE A 38 3.28 5.18 6.45
C ILE A 38 4.61 5.84 6.75
N GLN A 39 5.62 5.04 7.05
CA GLN A 39 6.92 5.56 7.42
C GLN A 39 7.73 5.91 6.17
N SER A 40 9.05 5.92 6.26
CA SER A 40 9.88 6.36 5.15
C SER A 40 10.13 5.26 4.11
N HIS A 41 10.41 5.66 2.88
CA HIS A 41 10.83 4.73 1.81
C HIS A 41 9.84 3.60 1.59
N VAL A 42 8.55 3.90 1.62
CA VAL A 42 7.49 2.94 1.35
C VAL A 42 6.95 3.19 -0.06
N SER A 43 6.82 2.14 -0.85
CA SER A 43 6.24 2.22 -2.19
C SER A 43 4.88 1.52 -2.19
N ILE A 44 3.83 2.25 -2.52
CA ILE A 44 2.47 1.69 -2.64
C ILE A 44 1.93 2.08 -4.00
N THR A 45 1.70 1.10 -4.85
CA THR A 45 1.27 1.32 -6.23
C THR A 45 0.12 0.38 -6.59
N GLY A 46 -0.31 0.42 -7.84
CA GLY A 46 -1.41 -0.41 -8.33
C GLY A 46 -2.75 -0.04 -7.72
N ASN A 47 -3.74 -0.92 -7.86
CA ASN A 47 -5.05 -0.75 -7.27
C ASN A 47 -5.04 -1.28 -5.83
N THR A 48 -4.75 -0.42 -4.89
CA THR A 48 -4.55 -0.80 -3.49
C THR A 48 -5.47 -0.01 -2.59
N LYS A 49 -6.21 -0.71 -1.74
CA LYS A 49 -7.04 -0.09 -0.71
C LYS A 49 -6.50 -0.50 0.66
N ILE A 50 -6.12 0.47 1.45
CA ILE A 50 -5.60 0.26 2.80
C ILE A 50 -6.60 0.84 3.79
N GLY A 51 -6.99 0.03 4.77
CA GLY A 51 -7.97 0.44 5.78
C GLY A 51 -7.39 1.38 6.83
N LYS A 52 -7.94 1.29 8.03
CA LYS A 52 -7.67 2.24 9.12
C LYS A 52 -6.61 1.72 10.07
N LYS A 53 -5.86 2.63 10.69
CA LYS A 53 -4.97 2.32 11.81
C LYS A 53 -3.90 1.28 11.48
N ASN A 54 -3.50 1.21 10.24
CA ASN A 54 -2.37 0.37 9.84
C ASN A 54 -1.06 1.11 10.10
N LYS A 55 -0.01 0.36 10.36
CA LYS A 55 1.33 0.93 10.46
C LYS A 55 2.25 0.21 9.50
N ILE A 56 2.79 0.97 8.56
CA ILE A 56 3.65 0.43 7.50
C ILE A 56 5.06 0.97 7.74
N TYR A 57 5.98 0.07 8.02
CA TYR A 57 7.34 0.38 8.41
C TYR A 57 8.21 0.70 7.19
N PRO A 58 9.42 1.25 7.39
CA PRO A 58 10.28 1.63 6.26
C PRO A 58 10.65 0.46 5.37
N PHE A 59 10.91 0.78 4.09
CA PHE A 59 11.38 -0.18 3.08
C PHE A 59 10.38 -1.30 2.78
N VAL A 60 9.08 -0.97 2.81
CA VAL A 60 8.01 -1.88 2.43
C VAL A 60 7.58 -1.57 1.00
N SER A 61 7.36 -2.60 0.20
CA SER A 61 6.84 -2.47 -1.16
C SER A 61 5.48 -3.17 -1.24
N ILE A 62 4.47 -2.44 -1.65
CA ILE A 62 3.10 -2.94 -1.71
C ILE A 62 2.58 -2.82 -3.14
N ASN A 63 2.13 -3.96 -3.67
CA ASN A 63 1.44 -4.07 -4.94
C ASN A 63 2.29 -3.72 -6.17
N ASP A 64 3.61 -3.87 -6.07
CA ASP A 64 4.46 -3.81 -7.25
C ASP A 64 4.37 -5.14 -7.98
N PRO A 65 4.02 -5.15 -9.27
CA PRO A 65 3.92 -6.42 -10.02
C PRO A 65 5.30 -7.07 -10.16
N GLN A 66 5.39 -8.33 -9.81
CA GLN A 66 6.63 -9.10 -9.94
C GLN A 66 6.50 -10.27 -10.93
N ASP A 67 5.31 -10.50 -11.45
CA ASP A 67 5.09 -11.55 -12.42
C ASP A 67 5.50 -11.05 -13.81
N LEU A 68 6.38 -11.78 -14.47
CA LEU A 68 6.81 -11.45 -15.84
C LEU A 68 5.66 -11.48 -16.85
N LYS A 69 4.56 -12.13 -16.50
CA LYS A 69 3.35 -12.16 -17.34
C LYS A 69 2.39 -11.02 -17.05
N TYR A 70 2.76 -10.10 -16.17
CA TYR A 70 1.89 -8.97 -15.84
C TYR A 70 1.81 -8.02 -17.04
N ASN A 71 0.62 -7.77 -17.53
CA ASN A 71 0.37 -6.92 -18.69
C ASN A 71 -0.47 -5.68 -18.35
N GLY A 72 -0.39 -5.22 -17.11
CA GLY A 72 -1.17 -4.08 -16.67
C GLY A 72 -2.61 -4.40 -16.30
N GLU A 73 -2.91 -5.67 -16.00
CA GLU A 73 -4.24 -6.09 -15.60
C GLU A 73 -4.70 -5.34 -14.35
N GLN A 74 -6.00 -5.14 -14.25
CA GLN A 74 -6.64 -4.52 -13.09
C GLN A 74 -6.69 -5.54 -11.95
N THR A 75 -5.62 -5.62 -11.16
CA THR A 75 -5.59 -6.47 -9.97
C THR A 75 -5.78 -5.61 -8.73
N ASN A 76 -6.48 -6.13 -7.74
CA ASN A 76 -6.81 -5.40 -6.53
C ASN A 76 -6.13 -6.01 -5.32
N LEU A 77 -5.55 -5.14 -4.50
CA LEU A 77 -5.05 -5.52 -3.19
C LEU A 77 -5.85 -4.77 -2.14
N ILE A 78 -6.41 -5.49 -1.19
CA ILE A 78 -7.19 -4.90 -0.10
C ILE A 78 -6.53 -5.27 1.22
N ILE A 79 -6.13 -4.26 1.97
CA ILE A 79 -5.55 -4.43 3.30
C ILE A 79 -6.56 -3.87 4.31
N GLY A 80 -6.95 -4.69 5.29
CA GLY A 80 -7.91 -4.28 6.30
C GLY A 80 -7.34 -3.33 7.34
N ASP A 81 -7.79 -3.45 8.58
CA ASP A 81 -7.48 -2.50 9.64
C ASP A 81 -6.52 -3.06 10.68
N ASN A 82 -5.79 -2.17 11.36
CA ASN A 82 -4.94 -2.52 12.50
C ASN A 82 -3.83 -3.51 12.19
N ASN A 83 -3.28 -3.46 11.00
CA ASN A 83 -2.17 -4.32 10.61
C ASN A 83 -0.84 -3.61 10.85
N LYS A 84 0.19 -4.39 11.16
CA LYS A 84 1.57 -3.90 11.22
C LYS A 84 2.37 -4.62 10.15
N ILE A 85 2.89 -3.86 9.19
CA ILE A 85 3.68 -4.39 8.10
C ILE A 85 5.11 -3.90 8.32
N ARG A 86 5.95 -4.82 8.80
CA ARG A 86 7.31 -4.50 9.22
C ARG A 86 8.24 -4.32 8.03
N GLU A 87 9.45 -3.88 8.33
CA GLU A 87 10.47 -3.54 7.34
C GLU A 87 10.75 -4.69 6.38
N TYR A 88 11.02 -4.34 5.12
CA TYR A 88 11.39 -5.26 4.05
C TYR A 88 10.31 -6.27 3.65
N VAL A 89 9.08 -6.07 4.10
CA VAL A 89 7.96 -6.89 3.64
C VAL A 89 7.56 -6.44 2.24
N THR A 90 7.30 -7.41 1.37
CA THR A 90 6.80 -7.17 0.02
C THR A 90 5.45 -7.85 -0.12
N ILE A 91 4.44 -7.09 -0.53
CA ILE A 91 3.11 -7.62 -0.78
C ILE A 91 2.81 -7.40 -2.25
N ASN A 92 2.67 -8.49 -2.98
CA ASN A 92 2.51 -8.46 -4.43
C ASN A 92 1.04 -8.55 -4.84
N PRO A 93 0.66 -7.97 -5.99
CA PRO A 93 -0.70 -8.09 -6.48
C PRO A 93 -0.95 -9.51 -6.99
N GLY A 94 -2.21 -9.93 -6.93
CA GLY A 94 -2.64 -11.11 -7.67
C GLY A 94 -2.60 -10.81 -9.17
N THR A 95 -2.65 -11.86 -9.98
CA THR A 95 -2.81 -11.73 -11.43
C THR A 95 -4.22 -12.17 -11.80
N ILE A 96 -4.65 -11.88 -13.04
CA ILE A 96 -5.94 -12.34 -13.52
C ILE A 96 -6.04 -13.87 -13.40
N ASN A 97 -4.98 -14.57 -13.76
CA ASN A 97 -4.93 -16.03 -13.68
C ASN A 97 -4.93 -16.52 -12.22
N GLY A 98 -4.48 -15.69 -11.29
CA GLY A 98 -4.50 -15.99 -9.87
C GLY A 98 -5.73 -15.45 -9.14
N GLY A 99 -6.77 -15.02 -9.87
CA GLY A 99 -7.99 -14.48 -9.30
C GLY A 99 -8.09 -12.97 -9.28
N GLY A 100 -7.01 -12.26 -9.59
CA GLY A 100 -7.00 -10.80 -9.71
C GLY A 100 -7.22 -10.02 -8.43
N LYS A 101 -7.26 -10.68 -7.27
CA LYS A 101 -7.55 -10.03 -6.01
C LYS A 101 -6.78 -10.66 -4.86
N THR A 102 -6.17 -9.84 -4.03
CA THR A 102 -5.52 -10.27 -2.79
C THR A 102 -6.13 -9.51 -1.63
N VAL A 103 -6.51 -10.22 -0.58
CA VAL A 103 -7.13 -9.62 0.60
C VAL A 103 -6.31 -9.96 1.83
N ILE A 104 -5.92 -8.94 2.58
CA ILE A 104 -5.27 -9.07 3.88
C ILE A 104 -6.25 -8.59 4.94
N GLY A 105 -6.51 -9.43 5.93
CA GLY A 105 -7.50 -9.12 6.95
C GLY A 105 -7.05 -8.06 7.95
N ASN A 106 -7.53 -8.19 9.19
CA ASN A 106 -7.29 -7.20 10.24
C ASN A 106 -6.36 -7.77 11.31
N ASN A 107 -5.71 -6.88 12.05
CA ASN A 107 -4.92 -7.23 13.23
C ASN A 107 -3.78 -8.21 12.94
N CYS A 108 -3.22 -8.16 11.75
CA CYS A 108 -2.12 -9.02 11.34
C CYS A 108 -0.77 -8.36 11.59
N LEU A 109 0.25 -9.18 11.80
CA LEU A 109 1.64 -8.72 11.87
C LEU A 109 2.43 -9.43 10.79
N PHE A 110 3.03 -8.65 9.89
CA PHE A 110 3.87 -9.16 8.80
C PHE A 110 5.32 -8.81 9.09
N MET A 111 6.16 -9.81 9.10
CA MET A 111 7.58 -9.63 9.38
C MET A 111 8.45 -10.26 8.31
#